data_092dfda1022b645cae876454ecd404f6
#
_entry.id   092dfda1022b645cae876454ecd404f6
#
_cell.length_a   1.000
_cell.length_b   1.000
_cell.length_c   1.000
_cell.angle_alpha   90.00
_cell.angle_beta   90.00
_cell.angle_gamma   90.00
#
_symmetry.space_group_name_H-M   'P 1'
#
loop_
_entity.id
_entity.type
_entity.pdbx_description
1 polymer ?
#
loop_
_entity_poly.entity_id
_entity_poly.type
_entity_poly.pdbx_seq_one_letter_code
_entity_poly.pdbx_strand_id
1 'polypeptide(L)'
;MMRRLAFLAAVALLISSCVAPDTRHRIVVSIPEQKLALFDNGALIATYPISTSRFAIGDAPGSRGTPLGELEIAKKIGDSAPSGMVFKDRRATGEILAPDAPGRDPIVTRILWLRGLEAENANAYSRYIYIHGTPEERNIGTRASFGCIRMRSRDVIQLYDIVGPQARVTILNAPLAAAPSLGGTTSVSSH
;
A
#
# COMPACT_ATOMS: atom_id res chain seq x y z
N MET A 1 -57.61 -12.33 35.92
CA MET A 1 -56.28 -12.93 35.64
C MET A 1 -55.64 -12.17 34.50
N MET A 2 -54.81 -11.18 34.75
CA MET A 2 -54.09 -10.37 33.73
C MET A 2 -52.67 -10.90 33.56
N ARG A 3 -52.32 -11.48 32.41
CA ARG A 3 -50.97 -11.90 32.06
C ARG A 3 -50.22 -10.68 31.52
N ARG A 4 -49.24 -10.20 32.30
CA ARG A 4 -48.28 -9.17 31.87
C ARG A 4 -47.25 -9.79 30.92
N LEU A 5 -47.30 -9.46 29.63
CA LEU A 5 -46.20 -9.75 28.69
C LEU A 5 -45.09 -8.72 28.92
N ALA A 6 -43.93 -9.19 29.37
CA ALA A 6 -42.72 -8.42 29.43
C ALA A 6 -42.05 -8.45 28.03
N PHE A 7 -41.96 -7.29 27.37
CA PHE A 7 -41.18 -7.12 26.13
C PHE A 7 -39.72 -6.89 26.54
N LEU A 8 -38.87 -7.88 26.28
CA LEU A 8 -37.41 -7.73 26.38
C LEU A 8 -36.92 -7.09 25.04
N ALA A 9 -36.62 -5.80 25.08
CA ALA A 9 -35.95 -5.11 23.98
C ALA A 9 -34.47 -5.46 24.03
N ALA A 10 -33.98 -6.30 23.12
CA ALA A 10 -32.56 -6.56 22.92
C ALA A 10 -31.94 -5.38 22.19
N VAL A 11 -31.18 -4.55 22.90
CA VAL A 11 -30.34 -3.50 22.30
C VAL A 11 -29.11 -4.17 21.71
N ALA A 12 -29.08 -4.35 20.40
CA ALA A 12 -27.89 -4.78 19.68
C ALA A 12 -26.89 -3.61 19.63
N LEU A 13 -25.84 -3.66 20.46
CA LEU A 13 -24.69 -2.76 20.37
C LEU A 13 -23.95 -3.09 19.06
N LEU A 14 -24.11 -2.23 18.06
CA LEU A 14 -23.24 -2.23 16.86
C LEU A 14 -21.87 -1.70 17.29
N ILE A 15 -20.97 -2.60 17.64
CA ILE A 15 -19.57 -2.26 17.87
C ILE A 15 -18.97 -2.00 16.49
N SER A 16 -18.96 -0.73 16.06
CA SER A 16 -18.17 -0.30 14.90
C SER A 16 -16.70 -0.49 15.26
N SER A 17 -16.09 -1.55 14.74
CA SER A 17 -14.66 -1.82 14.91
C SER A 17 -13.87 -0.76 14.11
N CYS A 18 -13.60 0.38 14.73
CA CYS A 18 -12.62 1.33 14.22
C CYS A 18 -11.24 0.68 14.29
N VAL A 19 -10.70 0.25 13.16
CA VAL A 19 -9.31 -0.19 13.09
C VAL A 19 -8.44 1.03 13.40
N ALA A 20 -7.58 0.94 14.42
CA ALA A 20 -6.68 2.02 14.79
C ALA A 20 -5.70 2.33 13.65
N PRO A 21 -5.36 3.63 13.42
CA PRO A 21 -4.35 4.01 12.44
C PRO A 21 -2.99 3.40 12.77
N ASP A 22 -2.28 2.95 11.76
CA ASP A 22 -0.90 2.49 11.90
C ASP A 22 0.05 3.69 11.90
N THR A 23 0.43 4.14 13.08
CA THR A 23 1.39 5.24 13.27
C THR A 23 2.83 4.73 13.48
N ARG A 24 3.01 3.41 13.56
CA ARG A 24 4.28 2.76 13.85
C ARG A 24 5.11 2.51 12.60
N HIS A 25 4.45 2.07 11.51
CA HIS A 25 5.14 1.69 10.29
C HIS A 25 5.18 2.82 9.27
N ARG A 26 6.31 2.92 8.59
CA ARG A 26 6.50 3.83 7.47
C ARG A 26 7.16 3.11 6.31
N ILE A 27 6.65 3.36 5.12
CA ILE A 27 7.19 2.87 3.86
C ILE A 27 7.88 4.03 3.15
N VAL A 28 9.08 3.80 2.62
CA VAL A 28 9.78 4.74 1.75
C VAL A 28 10.07 4.05 0.42
N VAL A 29 9.66 4.66 -0.67
CA VAL A 29 9.87 4.17 -2.04
C VAL A 29 10.87 5.07 -2.75
N SER A 30 11.95 4.49 -3.27
CA SER A 30 12.90 5.14 -4.16
C SER A 30 12.64 4.73 -5.59
N ILE A 31 12.21 5.68 -6.44
CA ILE A 31 12.01 5.44 -7.87
C ILE A 31 13.34 5.14 -8.58
N PRO A 32 14.45 5.90 -8.38
CA PRO A 32 15.69 5.61 -9.08
C PRO A 32 16.33 4.27 -8.68
N GLU A 33 16.19 3.85 -7.41
CA GLU A 33 16.75 2.57 -6.96
C GLU A 33 15.82 1.38 -7.16
N GLN A 34 14.56 1.62 -7.54
CA GLN A 34 13.49 0.59 -7.64
C GLN A 34 13.44 -0.27 -6.38
N LYS A 35 13.47 0.40 -5.22
CA LYS A 35 13.45 -0.21 -3.89
C LYS A 35 12.37 0.41 -3.01
N LEU A 36 11.82 -0.41 -2.14
CA LEU A 36 10.92 -0.04 -1.05
C LEU A 36 11.57 -0.43 0.26
N ALA A 37 11.71 0.52 1.18
CA ALA A 37 12.18 0.31 2.55
C ALA A 37 11.00 0.40 3.51
N LEU A 38 10.93 -0.54 4.45
CA LEU A 38 9.94 -0.59 5.53
C LEU A 38 10.63 -0.29 6.85
N PHE A 39 10.07 0.67 7.57
CA PHE A 39 10.54 1.09 8.89
C PHE A 39 9.49 0.76 9.96
N ASP A 40 9.94 0.40 11.14
CA ASP A 40 9.16 0.23 12.37
C ASP A 40 9.71 1.17 13.45
N ASN A 41 8.92 2.13 13.91
CA ASN A 41 9.34 3.16 14.88
C ASN A 41 10.69 3.83 14.48
N GLY A 42 10.88 4.08 13.20
CA GLY A 42 12.10 4.69 12.65
C GLY A 42 13.26 3.72 12.37
N ALA A 43 13.20 2.48 12.80
CA ALA A 43 14.21 1.46 12.50
C ALA A 43 13.89 0.78 11.16
N LEU A 44 14.88 0.68 10.27
CA LEU A 44 14.75 -0.10 9.03
C LEU A 44 14.63 -1.59 9.36
N ILE A 45 13.52 -2.22 8.97
CA ILE A 45 13.26 -3.64 9.23
C ILE A 45 13.27 -4.51 7.97
N ALA A 46 13.01 -3.93 6.79
CA ALA A 46 13.05 -4.67 5.53
C ALA A 46 13.31 -3.75 4.34
N THR A 47 13.85 -4.32 3.27
CA THR A 47 13.99 -3.67 1.96
C THR A 47 13.56 -4.65 0.88
N TYR A 48 12.72 -4.19 -0.06
CA TYR A 48 12.18 -5.00 -1.14
C TYR A 48 12.50 -4.37 -2.50
N PRO A 49 12.89 -5.17 -3.50
CA PRO A 49 12.91 -4.69 -4.88
C PRO A 49 11.45 -4.52 -5.37
N ILE A 50 11.23 -3.46 -6.13
CA ILE A 50 9.91 -3.10 -6.66
C ILE A 50 9.99 -2.76 -8.14
N SER A 51 8.83 -2.44 -8.74
CA SER A 51 8.74 -1.86 -10.07
C SER A 51 7.76 -0.70 -10.06
N THR A 52 8.22 0.48 -10.51
CA THR A 52 7.41 1.69 -10.66
C THR A 52 7.10 1.99 -12.13
N SER A 53 6.44 3.11 -12.42
CA SER A 53 6.03 3.47 -13.77
C SER A 53 7.20 3.56 -14.76
N ARG A 54 7.02 2.96 -15.94
CA ARG A 54 7.90 3.13 -17.08
C ARG A 54 7.62 4.40 -17.90
N PHE A 55 6.50 5.09 -17.65
CA PHE A 55 6.04 6.22 -18.46
C PHE A 55 6.47 7.56 -17.87
N ALA A 56 6.06 7.83 -16.63
CA ALA A 56 6.23 9.14 -16.01
C ALA A 56 6.41 9.06 -14.49
N ILE A 57 6.80 10.17 -13.91
CA ILE A 57 6.72 10.49 -12.48
C ILE A 57 5.67 11.58 -12.34
N GLY A 58 4.79 11.47 -11.35
CA GLY A 58 3.75 12.46 -11.05
C GLY A 58 2.35 11.89 -11.04
N ASP A 59 1.37 12.75 -10.72
CA ASP A 59 0.00 12.38 -10.40
C ASP A 59 -1.05 12.95 -11.38
N ALA A 60 -0.65 13.51 -12.51
CA ALA A 60 -1.59 14.03 -13.50
C ALA A 60 -2.51 12.91 -14.01
N PRO A 61 -3.83 13.13 -14.12
CA PRO A 61 -4.77 12.18 -14.71
C PRO A 61 -4.32 11.72 -16.10
N GLY A 62 -4.36 10.41 -16.37
CA GLY A 62 -3.94 9.84 -17.65
C GLY A 62 -2.44 9.70 -17.86
N SER A 63 -1.59 10.28 -17.02
CA SER A 63 -0.11 10.26 -17.17
C SER A 63 0.51 8.86 -17.06
N ARG A 64 -0.19 7.91 -16.42
CA ARG A 64 0.35 6.62 -16.01
C ARG A 64 1.62 6.76 -15.14
N GLY A 65 1.81 7.92 -14.51
CA GLY A 65 2.96 8.22 -13.66
C GLY A 65 2.81 7.63 -12.26
N THR A 66 3.95 7.35 -11.60
CA THR A 66 3.99 7.08 -10.17
C THR A 66 4.04 8.42 -9.43
N PRO A 67 3.08 8.72 -8.52
CA PRO A 67 3.08 9.96 -7.76
C PRO A 67 4.28 10.07 -6.83
N LEU A 68 4.67 11.28 -6.47
CA LEU A 68 5.69 11.57 -5.45
C LEU A 68 5.04 12.08 -4.17
N GLY A 69 5.86 12.22 -3.12
CA GLY A 69 5.49 12.87 -1.86
C GLY A 69 4.89 11.92 -0.84
N GLU A 70 4.11 12.49 0.08
CA GLU A 70 3.52 11.77 1.21
C GLU A 70 2.14 11.23 0.84
N LEU A 71 1.97 9.93 1.05
CA LEU A 71 0.73 9.20 0.88
C LEU A 71 0.46 8.38 2.15
N GLU A 72 -0.67 7.68 2.17
CA GLU A 72 -0.99 6.69 3.20
C GLU A 72 -1.70 5.47 2.59
N ILE A 73 -1.69 4.36 3.32
CA ILE A 73 -2.49 3.19 2.99
C ILE A 73 -3.95 3.48 3.35
N ALA A 74 -4.77 3.84 2.37
CA ALA A 74 -6.18 4.11 2.59
C ALA A 74 -7.00 2.82 2.76
N LYS A 75 -6.60 1.73 2.08
CA LYS A 75 -7.34 0.46 2.12
C LYS A 75 -6.42 -0.73 1.82
N LYS A 76 -6.66 -1.83 2.52
CA LYS A 76 -6.03 -3.12 2.30
C LYS A 76 -7.06 -4.09 1.71
N ILE A 77 -6.68 -4.87 0.69
CA ILE A 77 -7.56 -5.82 0.00
C ILE A 77 -6.77 -7.10 -0.28
N GLY A 78 -7.40 -8.25 -0.03
CA GLY A 78 -6.81 -9.55 -0.26
C GLY A 78 -6.39 -10.27 1.01
N ASP A 79 -7.03 -9.97 2.17
CA ASP A 79 -6.80 -10.71 3.40
C ASP A 79 -6.96 -12.21 3.14
N SER A 80 -5.97 -13.01 3.57
CA SER A 80 -5.94 -14.47 3.43
C SER A 80 -6.05 -15.00 1.99
N ALA A 81 -6.02 -14.14 0.97
CA ALA A 81 -6.02 -14.60 -0.42
C ALA A 81 -4.74 -15.41 -0.72
N PRO A 82 -4.82 -16.53 -1.44
CA PRO A 82 -3.64 -17.28 -1.83
C PRO A 82 -2.72 -16.44 -2.72
N SER A 83 -1.41 -16.74 -2.66
CA SER A 83 -0.41 -16.14 -3.54
C SER A 83 -0.81 -16.35 -5.00
N GLY A 84 -0.69 -15.31 -5.83
CA GLY A 84 -1.10 -15.34 -7.24
C GLY A 84 -2.60 -15.13 -7.49
N MET A 85 -3.45 -14.98 -6.45
CA MET A 85 -4.87 -14.67 -6.62
C MET A 85 -5.04 -13.41 -7.48
N VAL A 86 -5.73 -13.54 -8.59
CA VAL A 86 -6.01 -12.43 -9.51
C VAL A 86 -7.14 -11.56 -8.95
N PHE A 87 -6.93 -10.24 -8.99
CA PHE A 87 -7.96 -9.25 -8.66
C PHE A 87 -8.39 -8.48 -9.90
N LYS A 88 -9.72 -8.38 -10.09
CA LYS A 88 -10.36 -7.50 -11.07
C LYS A 88 -11.32 -6.57 -10.31
N ASP A 89 -11.24 -5.28 -10.58
CA ASP A 89 -12.05 -4.27 -9.87
C ASP A 89 -11.97 -4.41 -8.34
N ARG A 90 -10.79 -4.78 -7.83
CA ARG A 90 -10.49 -4.98 -6.39
C ARG A 90 -11.25 -6.16 -5.75
N ARG A 91 -11.73 -7.10 -6.56
CA ARG A 91 -12.39 -8.34 -6.12
C ARG A 91 -11.59 -9.54 -6.58
N ALA A 92 -11.43 -10.52 -5.72
CA ALA A 92 -10.82 -11.81 -6.07
C ALA A 92 -11.65 -12.50 -7.16
N THR A 93 -10.98 -13.01 -8.19
CA THR A 93 -11.66 -13.70 -9.32
C THR A 93 -11.75 -15.21 -9.16
N GLY A 94 -10.95 -15.77 -8.24
CA GLY A 94 -10.75 -17.22 -8.11
C GLY A 94 -9.61 -17.76 -8.97
N GLU A 95 -9.12 -17.00 -9.94
CA GLU A 95 -7.97 -17.39 -10.76
C GLU A 95 -6.67 -17.17 -9.99
N ILE A 96 -5.74 -18.11 -10.12
CA ILE A 96 -4.40 -18.04 -9.52
C ILE A 96 -3.36 -18.11 -10.64
N LEU A 97 -2.46 -17.13 -10.69
CA LEU A 97 -1.33 -17.10 -11.60
C LEU A 97 -0.02 -17.38 -10.86
N ALA A 98 0.78 -18.26 -11.43
CA ALA A 98 2.15 -18.47 -10.98
C ALA A 98 3.03 -17.26 -11.33
N PRO A 99 4.15 -17.04 -10.60
CA PRO A 99 5.17 -16.09 -11.03
C PRO A 99 5.61 -16.37 -12.47
N ASP A 100 5.76 -15.29 -13.23
CA ASP A 100 6.17 -15.29 -14.63
C ASP A 100 5.27 -16.12 -15.58
N ALA A 101 4.02 -16.35 -15.18
CA ALA A 101 3.01 -16.92 -16.07
C ALA A 101 2.90 -16.08 -17.36
N PRO A 102 2.87 -16.72 -18.55
CA PRO A 102 2.81 -15.99 -19.81
C PRO A 102 1.47 -15.28 -20.00
N GLY A 103 1.48 -14.21 -20.78
CA GLY A 103 0.28 -13.52 -21.25
C GLY A 103 0.10 -12.15 -20.63
N ARG A 104 -0.83 -12.01 -19.69
CA ARG A 104 -1.24 -10.72 -19.11
C ARG A 104 -0.62 -10.46 -17.75
N ASP A 105 -0.62 -9.19 -17.34
CA ASP A 105 -0.09 -8.71 -16.08
C ASP A 105 -1.21 -8.08 -15.21
N PRO A 106 -2.11 -8.89 -14.63
CA PRO A 106 -3.12 -8.40 -13.72
C PRO A 106 -2.53 -8.10 -12.34
N ILE A 107 -3.29 -7.38 -11.52
CA ILE A 107 -3.03 -7.26 -10.11
C ILE A 107 -3.24 -8.62 -9.44
N VAL A 108 -2.26 -9.08 -8.65
CA VAL A 108 -2.35 -10.36 -7.94
C VAL A 108 -2.00 -10.23 -6.46
N THR A 109 -2.37 -11.22 -5.67
CA THR A 109 -1.93 -11.53 -4.31
C THR A 109 -2.46 -10.59 -3.24
N ARG A 110 -2.13 -9.29 -3.28
CA ARG A 110 -2.51 -8.26 -2.29
C ARG A 110 -2.60 -6.90 -2.95
N ILE A 111 -3.43 -6.02 -2.37
CA ILE A 111 -3.53 -4.62 -2.76
C ILE A 111 -3.46 -3.75 -1.50
N LEU A 112 -2.50 -2.83 -1.48
CA LEU A 112 -2.43 -1.70 -0.57
C LEU A 112 -2.79 -0.46 -1.40
N TRP A 113 -4.00 0.08 -1.22
CA TRP A 113 -4.51 1.22 -2.00
C TRP A 113 -4.04 2.52 -1.37
N LEU A 114 -3.37 3.35 -2.13
CA LEU A 114 -2.75 4.57 -1.66
C LEU A 114 -3.67 5.78 -1.84
N ARG A 115 -3.64 6.70 -0.88
CA ARG A 115 -4.25 8.02 -0.94
C ARG A 115 -3.17 9.08 -0.75
N GLY A 116 -3.13 10.09 -1.61
CA GLY A 116 -2.25 11.24 -1.47
C GLY A 116 -2.66 12.12 -0.30
N LEU A 117 -1.68 12.74 0.31
CA LEU A 117 -1.85 13.66 1.46
C LEU A 117 -1.47 15.09 1.12
N GLU A 118 -0.97 15.31 -0.09
CA GLU A 118 -0.50 16.60 -0.62
C GLU A 118 -1.26 16.95 -1.90
N ALA A 119 -1.23 18.23 -2.29
CA ALA A 119 -1.90 18.69 -3.52
C ALA A 119 -1.33 18.00 -4.77
N GLU A 120 -0.01 17.75 -4.78
CA GLU A 120 0.73 17.17 -5.89
C GLU A 120 0.41 15.68 -6.13
N ASN A 121 -0.21 15.00 -5.16
CA ASN A 121 -0.57 13.58 -5.25
C ASN A 121 -2.04 13.29 -4.90
N ALA A 122 -2.89 14.33 -4.90
CA ALA A 122 -4.30 14.24 -4.53
C ALA A 122 -5.13 13.28 -5.40
N ASN A 123 -4.69 13.01 -6.64
CA ASN A 123 -5.37 12.10 -7.56
C ASN A 123 -5.00 10.62 -7.34
N ALA A 124 -3.99 10.31 -6.53
CA ALA A 124 -3.48 8.94 -6.38
C ALA A 124 -4.59 7.92 -6.06
N TYR A 125 -5.54 8.27 -5.19
CA TYR A 125 -6.63 7.38 -4.84
C TYR A 125 -7.62 7.16 -6.01
N SER A 126 -8.05 8.20 -6.66
CA SER A 126 -8.97 8.13 -7.81
C SER A 126 -8.33 7.52 -9.06
N ARG A 127 -7.00 7.61 -9.18
CA ARG A 127 -6.19 6.96 -10.22
C ARG A 127 -5.86 5.50 -9.92
N TYR A 128 -6.33 4.96 -8.79
CA TYR A 128 -6.09 3.58 -8.39
C TYR A 128 -4.59 3.24 -8.26
N ILE A 129 -3.83 4.12 -7.60
CA ILE A 129 -2.43 3.86 -7.30
C ILE A 129 -2.34 2.87 -6.13
N TYR A 130 -1.67 1.75 -6.37
CA TYR A 130 -1.53 0.64 -5.42
C TYR A 130 -0.06 0.26 -5.21
N ILE A 131 0.23 -0.34 -4.04
CA ILE A 131 1.30 -1.31 -3.90
C ILE A 131 0.63 -2.68 -4.02
N HIS A 132 1.10 -3.54 -4.96
CA HIS A 132 0.43 -4.80 -5.23
C HIS A 132 1.37 -5.87 -5.79
N GLY A 133 0.96 -7.13 -5.73
CA GLY A 133 1.67 -8.23 -6.39
C GLY A 133 1.48 -8.23 -7.91
N THR A 134 2.47 -8.71 -8.63
CA THR A 134 2.45 -8.91 -10.08
C THR A 134 2.85 -10.33 -10.43
N PRO A 135 2.27 -10.96 -11.47
CA PRO A 135 2.82 -12.20 -12.01
C PRO A 135 4.11 -11.96 -12.79
N GLU A 136 4.38 -10.76 -13.32
CA GLU A 136 5.63 -10.43 -14.04
C GLU A 136 6.80 -10.18 -13.06
N GLU A 137 7.13 -11.17 -12.23
CA GLU A 137 8.16 -11.02 -11.20
C GLU A 137 9.58 -10.79 -11.76
N ARG A 138 9.86 -11.24 -13.00
CA ARG A 138 11.11 -10.98 -13.72
C ARG A 138 11.37 -9.49 -13.98
N ASN A 139 10.32 -8.66 -14.00
CA ASN A 139 10.42 -7.23 -14.24
C ASN A 139 10.64 -6.42 -12.95
N ILE A 140 10.62 -7.06 -11.78
CA ILE A 140 10.89 -6.41 -10.50
C ILE A 140 12.36 -5.98 -10.45
N GLY A 141 12.59 -4.74 -10.01
CA GLY A 141 13.89 -4.06 -10.03
C GLY A 141 14.05 -3.09 -11.21
N THR A 142 13.05 -3.04 -12.11
CA THR A 142 13.05 -2.13 -13.27
C THR A 142 11.76 -1.30 -13.33
N ARG A 143 11.78 -0.21 -14.08
CA ARG A 143 10.57 0.61 -14.33
C ARG A 143 9.70 -0.08 -15.40
N ALA A 144 8.64 -0.76 -14.98
CA ALA A 144 7.79 -1.55 -15.87
C ALA A 144 6.28 -1.33 -15.65
N SER A 145 5.85 -0.65 -14.57
CA SER A 145 4.43 -0.49 -14.26
C SER A 145 3.74 0.64 -15.07
N PHE A 146 2.46 0.80 -14.82
CA PHE A 146 1.60 1.85 -15.38
C PHE A 146 1.19 2.89 -14.31
N GLY A 147 2.02 3.07 -13.26
CA GLY A 147 1.80 4.03 -12.18
C GLY A 147 1.85 3.41 -10.79
N CYS A 148 1.39 2.18 -10.63
CA CYS A 148 1.44 1.44 -9.37
C CYS A 148 2.87 1.03 -8.98
N ILE A 149 3.05 0.64 -7.73
CA ILE A 149 4.27 0.03 -7.19
C ILE A 149 4.04 -1.48 -7.17
N ARG A 150 4.76 -2.22 -8.03
CA ARG A 150 4.66 -3.67 -8.14
C ARG A 150 5.68 -4.35 -7.25
N MET A 151 5.29 -5.47 -6.65
CA MET A 151 6.14 -6.32 -5.82
C MET A 151 6.00 -7.79 -6.23
N ARG A 152 6.98 -8.61 -5.87
CA ARG A 152 6.81 -10.07 -5.94
C ARG A 152 5.71 -10.49 -4.97
N SER A 153 5.00 -11.56 -5.30
CA SER A 153 3.90 -12.07 -4.48
C SER A 153 4.31 -12.35 -3.03
N ARG A 154 5.46 -12.97 -2.80
CA ARG A 154 5.99 -13.22 -1.46
C ARG A 154 6.28 -11.94 -0.68
N ASP A 155 6.83 -10.93 -1.36
CA ASP A 155 7.28 -9.69 -0.74
C ASP A 155 6.07 -8.81 -0.35
N VAL A 156 5.05 -8.75 -1.21
CA VAL A 156 3.82 -8.00 -0.90
C VAL A 156 2.99 -8.66 0.21
N ILE A 157 3.03 -9.99 0.35
CA ILE A 157 2.40 -10.68 1.49
C ILE A 157 3.07 -10.24 2.79
N GLN A 158 4.40 -10.30 2.87
CA GLN A 158 5.14 -9.87 4.06
C GLN A 158 4.85 -8.41 4.42
N LEU A 159 4.92 -7.51 3.44
CA LEU A 159 4.60 -6.10 3.66
C LEU A 159 3.16 -5.93 4.15
N TYR A 160 2.22 -6.59 3.50
CA TYR A 160 0.79 -6.51 3.82
C TYR A 160 0.49 -6.96 5.25
N ASP A 161 1.13 -8.04 5.71
CA ASP A 161 0.87 -8.61 7.04
C ASP A 161 1.44 -7.73 8.17
N ILE A 162 2.47 -6.91 7.88
CA ILE A 162 3.10 -6.02 8.86
C ILE A 162 2.36 -4.69 8.96
N VAL A 163 2.06 -4.03 7.82
CA VAL A 163 1.56 -2.65 7.84
C VAL A 163 0.05 -2.59 8.01
N GLY A 164 -0.42 -1.62 8.78
CA GLY A 164 -1.84 -1.33 9.00
C GLY A 164 -2.39 -0.24 8.07
N PRO A 165 -3.72 0.01 8.14
CA PRO A 165 -4.32 1.18 7.52
C PRO A 165 -3.72 2.47 8.06
N GLN A 166 -3.62 3.49 7.20
CA GLN A 166 -3.03 4.80 7.45
C GLN A 166 -1.51 4.79 7.74
N ALA A 167 -0.82 3.64 7.60
CA ALA A 167 0.65 3.64 7.53
C ALA A 167 1.13 4.62 6.45
N ARG A 168 2.14 5.43 6.78
CA ARG A 168 2.67 6.45 5.88
C ARG A 168 3.52 5.84 4.77
N VAL A 169 3.40 6.42 3.59
CA VAL A 169 4.13 6.02 2.39
C VAL A 169 4.74 7.26 1.75
N THR A 170 6.07 7.37 1.77
CA THR A 170 6.80 8.44 1.08
C THR A 170 7.35 7.92 -0.23
N ILE A 171 7.06 8.56 -1.35
CA ILE A 171 7.60 8.18 -2.66
C ILE A 171 8.56 9.27 -3.14
N LEU A 172 9.81 8.89 -3.38
CA LEU A 172 10.91 9.80 -3.70
C LEU A 172 11.45 9.55 -5.11
N ASN A 173 11.77 10.64 -5.81
CA ASN A 173 12.64 10.60 -6.98
C ASN A 173 14.11 10.83 -6.58
N ALA A 174 14.55 10.12 -5.54
CA ALA A 174 15.89 10.20 -4.95
C ALA A 174 16.24 8.84 -4.31
N PRO A 175 17.52 8.58 -4.00
CA PRO A 175 17.92 7.38 -3.24
C PRO A 175 17.24 7.30 -1.88
N LEU A 176 17.07 6.09 -1.35
CA LEU A 176 16.48 5.85 -0.02
C LEU A 176 17.21 6.63 1.09
N ALA A 177 18.52 6.79 0.96
CA ALA A 177 19.33 7.56 1.92
C ALA A 177 18.94 9.06 2.00
N ALA A 178 18.21 9.58 1.01
CA ALA A 178 17.70 10.95 1.01
C ALA A 178 16.34 11.10 1.70
N ALA A 179 15.78 9.98 2.22
CA ALA A 179 14.53 10.03 2.99
C ALA A 179 14.71 10.94 4.23
N PRO A 180 13.70 11.76 4.57
CA PRO A 180 13.74 12.54 5.81
C PRO A 180 13.97 11.60 7.01
N SER A 181 14.90 12.00 7.90
CA SER A 181 15.20 11.22 9.10
C SER A 181 13.92 10.92 9.90
N LEU A 182 13.66 9.66 10.11
CA LEU A 182 12.50 9.17 10.86
C LEU A 182 12.82 9.23 12.37
N GLY A 183 12.73 10.39 12.97
CA GLY A 183 12.94 10.55 14.41
C GLY A 183 14.16 11.40 14.74
N GLY A 184 13.93 12.68 14.93
CA GLY A 184 14.81 13.63 15.58
C GLY A 184 13.92 14.72 16.14
N THR A 185 13.59 14.62 17.41
CA THR A 185 13.23 15.78 18.22
C THR A 185 14.29 16.82 17.92
N THR A 186 13.92 17.90 17.25
CA THR A 186 14.74 19.11 17.18
C THR A 186 15.02 19.53 18.63
N SER A 187 16.24 19.23 19.10
CA SER A 187 16.77 19.91 20.28
C SER A 187 16.90 21.39 19.89
N VAL A 188 15.94 22.19 20.32
CA VAL A 188 16.09 23.65 20.34
C VAL A 188 17.27 23.94 21.25
N SER A 189 18.43 24.23 20.64
CA SER A 189 19.57 24.78 21.34
C SER A 189 19.21 26.22 21.72
N SER A 190 18.91 26.45 22.98
CA SER A 190 18.83 27.79 23.57
C SER A 190 20.24 28.33 23.72
N HIS A 191 20.52 29.40 22.97
CA HIS A 191 21.56 30.39 23.31
C HIS A 191 20.90 31.69 23.71
#